data_d30d9dda762d1d65bbf24c15e8c4dcc4
#
_entry.id   d30d9dda762d1d65bbf24c15e8c4dcc4
#
_cell.length_a   1.000
_cell.length_b   1.000
_cell.length_c   1.000
_cell.angle_alpha   90.00
_cell.angle_beta   90.00
_cell.angle_gamma   90.00
#
_symmetry.space_group_name_H-M   'P 1'
#
loop_
_entity.id
_entity.type
_entity.pdbx_description
1 polymer ?
#
loop_
_entity_poly.entity_id
_entity_poly.type
_entity_poly.pdbx_seq_one_letter_code
_entity_poly.pdbx_strand_id
1 'polypeptide(L)'
;LAPAAKLREWADHCRRSHDAFGLKVSELEALFEEFIPMQIEALPAFCNLIPGVIETAKALRAQGIKLGGTTGYNTEMMKICMDAARSAGYAPDFSVAGSEVPAGRPAPWMAIKVAMELGVYPFESIVKVGDTVTDIEEGLNGGMWAVGITVTGNEVGLNAAEWAALPRAEQDALNARAREKLFAAGAHYVIDGVADLPPVIDAINARLALGERP
;
A
#
# COMPACT_ATOMS: atom_id res chain seq x y z
N LEU A 1 14.12 12.94 -10.67
CA LEU A 1 15.08 13.46 -9.65
C LEU A 1 16.22 12.46 -9.52
N ALA A 2 17.46 12.98 -9.45
CA ALA A 2 18.62 12.13 -9.18
C ALA A 2 18.41 11.36 -7.87
N PRO A 3 18.94 10.12 -7.74
CA PRO A 3 18.83 9.32 -6.52
C PRO A 3 19.19 10.11 -5.24
N ALA A 4 20.17 11.00 -5.33
CA ALA A 4 20.59 11.87 -4.23
C ALA A 4 19.52 12.86 -3.73
N ALA A 5 18.54 13.27 -4.55
CA ALA A 5 17.48 14.16 -4.09
C ALA A 5 16.40 13.39 -3.29
N LYS A 6 16.09 12.16 -3.73
CA LYS A 6 15.19 11.25 -2.98
C LYS A 6 15.81 10.80 -1.65
N LEU A 7 17.12 10.56 -1.62
CA LEU A 7 17.85 10.27 -0.40
C LEU A 7 17.81 11.46 0.59
N ARG A 8 17.84 12.70 0.09
CA ARG A 8 17.70 13.88 0.95
C ARG A 8 16.29 14.01 1.55
N GLU A 9 15.24 13.78 0.77
CA GLU A 9 13.86 13.75 1.29
C GLU A 9 13.65 12.62 2.30
N TRP A 10 14.21 11.43 2.04
CA TRP A 10 14.20 10.33 2.97
C TRP A 10 15.07 10.61 4.21
N ALA A 11 16.25 11.22 4.03
CA ALA A 11 17.10 11.68 5.12
C ALA A 11 16.45 12.81 5.93
N ASP A 12 15.62 13.66 5.32
CA ASP A 12 14.83 14.68 6.03
C ASP A 12 13.64 14.06 6.77
N HIS A 13 13.02 13.03 6.21
CA HIS A 13 12.04 12.21 6.91
C HIS A 13 12.69 11.43 8.05
N CYS A 14 13.83 10.80 7.81
CA CYS A 14 14.63 10.16 8.85
C CYS A 14 15.19 11.15 9.87
N ARG A 15 15.58 12.37 9.51
CA ARG A 15 15.99 13.41 10.48
C ARG A 15 14.90 13.78 11.47
N ARG A 16 13.64 13.78 11.05
CA ARG A 16 12.50 13.93 11.97
C ARG A 16 12.28 12.70 12.86
N SER A 17 12.76 11.54 12.43
CA SER A 17 12.81 10.27 13.19
C SER A 17 14.18 10.03 13.83
N HIS A 18 15.16 10.87 13.54
CA HIS A 18 16.61 10.64 13.66
C HIS A 18 17.14 10.79 15.09
N ASP A 19 16.48 11.57 15.93
CA ASP A 19 16.83 11.63 17.36
C ASP A 19 16.71 10.26 18.06
N ALA A 20 16.06 9.28 17.37
CA ALA A 20 15.91 7.93 17.87
C ALA A 20 17.09 6.99 17.56
N PHE A 21 17.89 7.22 16.50
CA PHE A 21 18.90 6.26 16.01
C PHE A 21 20.34 6.78 15.92
N GLY A 22 20.57 8.10 15.99
CA GLY A 22 21.92 8.69 16.04
C GLY A 22 22.80 8.50 14.80
N LEU A 23 22.26 8.01 13.67
CA LEU A 23 23.02 7.73 12.45
C LEU A 23 23.26 9.00 11.61
N LYS A 24 24.42 9.13 10.97
CA LYS A 24 24.71 10.21 10.03
C LYS A 24 24.05 9.93 8.68
N VAL A 25 23.79 10.99 7.90
CA VAL A 25 23.19 10.86 6.54
C VAL A 25 24.02 9.94 5.64
N SER A 26 25.36 10.02 5.71
CA SER A 26 26.26 9.15 4.95
C SER A 26 26.18 7.67 5.34
N GLU A 27 25.88 7.37 6.59
CA GLU A 27 25.69 6.00 7.08
C GLU A 27 24.34 5.44 6.59
N LEU A 28 23.32 6.29 6.53
CA LEU A 28 22.02 5.94 5.95
C LEU A 28 22.10 5.71 4.44
N GLU A 29 22.90 6.54 3.72
CA GLU A 29 23.16 6.36 2.28
C GLU A 29 23.85 5.02 2.01
N ALA A 30 24.89 4.68 2.77
CA ALA A 30 25.59 3.40 2.65
C ALA A 30 24.67 2.20 2.95
N LEU A 31 23.88 2.28 4.02
CA LEU A 31 22.89 1.24 4.36
C LEU A 31 21.85 1.06 3.24
N PHE A 32 21.41 2.14 2.62
CA PHE A 32 20.45 2.07 1.52
C PHE A 32 21.05 1.44 0.26
N GLU A 33 22.31 1.73 -0.04
CA GLU A 33 23.04 1.13 -1.17
C GLU A 33 23.23 -0.39 -0.97
N GLU A 34 23.46 -0.85 0.25
CA GLU A 34 23.54 -2.28 0.57
C GLU A 34 22.17 -2.96 0.63
N PHE A 35 21.14 -2.25 1.08
CA PHE A 35 19.79 -2.77 1.28
C PHE A 35 19.08 -3.13 -0.03
N ILE A 36 19.25 -2.30 -1.08
CA ILE A 36 18.57 -2.54 -2.38
C ILE A 36 18.96 -3.87 -3.01
N PRO A 37 20.27 -4.22 -3.17
CA PRO A 37 20.66 -5.54 -3.68
C PRO A 37 20.14 -6.71 -2.84
N MET A 38 20.17 -6.58 -1.52
CA MET A 38 19.66 -7.63 -0.60
C MET A 38 18.15 -7.83 -0.79
N GLN A 39 17.38 -6.75 -0.95
CA GLN A 39 15.96 -6.85 -1.24
C GLN A 39 15.68 -7.52 -2.59
N ILE A 40 16.41 -7.13 -3.64
CA ILE A 40 16.27 -7.71 -4.98
C ILE A 40 16.53 -9.24 -4.95
N GLU A 41 17.54 -9.67 -4.20
CA GLU A 41 17.85 -11.09 -4.02
C GLU A 41 16.74 -11.82 -3.24
N ALA A 42 16.19 -11.21 -2.21
CA ALA A 42 15.18 -11.82 -1.34
C ALA A 42 13.76 -11.84 -1.97
N LEU A 43 13.39 -10.81 -2.73
CA LEU A 43 12.04 -10.60 -3.24
C LEU A 43 11.39 -11.83 -3.89
N PRO A 44 12.06 -12.62 -4.77
CA PRO A 44 11.44 -13.78 -5.41
C PRO A 44 10.87 -14.81 -4.43
N ALA A 45 11.46 -14.92 -3.24
CA ALA A 45 10.99 -15.84 -2.20
C ALA A 45 9.75 -15.31 -1.43
N PHE A 46 9.44 -14.02 -1.53
CA PHE A 46 8.40 -13.34 -0.76
C PHE A 46 7.31 -12.67 -1.61
N CYS A 47 7.25 -12.96 -2.91
CA CYS A 47 6.24 -12.42 -3.83
C CYS A 47 4.95 -13.26 -3.91
N ASN A 48 4.62 -13.98 -2.86
CA ASN A 48 3.36 -14.73 -2.82
C ASN A 48 2.17 -13.77 -2.75
N LEU A 49 1.11 -14.11 -3.49
CA LEU A 49 -0.13 -13.34 -3.42
C LEU A 49 -0.80 -13.47 -2.06
N ILE A 50 -1.35 -12.37 -1.58
CA ILE A 50 -2.20 -12.34 -0.39
C ILE A 50 -3.48 -13.15 -0.66
N PRO A 51 -3.95 -13.96 0.31
CA PRO A 51 -5.18 -14.75 0.16
C PRO A 51 -6.37 -13.89 -0.26
N GLY A 52 -7.16 -14.39 -1.22
CA GLY A 52 -8.38 -13.74 -1.70
C GLY A 52 -8.17 -12.65 -2.76
N VAL A 53 -6.92 -12.26 -3.10
CA VAL A 53 -6.68 -11.16 -4.04
C VAL A 53 -7.19 -11.48 -5.46
N ILE A 54 -7.08 -12.72 -5.92
CA ILE A 54 -7.52 -13.11 -7.27
C ILE A 54 -9.04 -13.03 -7.40
N GLU A 55 -9.75 -13.59 -6.42
CA GLU A 55 -11.22 -13.62 -6.37
C GLU A 55 -11.76 -12.19 -6.23
N THR A 56 -11.18 -11.40 -5.36
CA THR A 56 -11.55 -9.99 -5.20
C THR A 56 -11.31 -9.20 -6.47
N ALA A 57 -10.15 -9.35 -7.11
CA ALA A 57 -9.86 -8.67 -8.38
C ALA A 57 -10.86 -9.04 -9.49
N LYS A 58 -11.25 -10.34 -9.58
CA LYS A 58 -12.28 -10.79 -10.52
C LYS A 58 -13.65 -10.18 -10.22
N ALA A 59 -14.05 -10.14 -8.95
CA ALA A 59 -15.33 -9.57 -8.53
C ALA A 59 -15.41 -8.06 -8.82
N LEU A 60 -14.33 -7.31 -8.57
CA LEU A 60 -14.26 -5.87 -8.86
C LEU A 60 -14.29 -5.61 -10.37
N ARG A 61 -13.54 -6.38 -11.17
CA ARG A 61 -13.56 -6.26 -12.63
C ARG A 61 -14.91 -6.59 -13.23
N ALA A 62 -15.64 -7.55 -12.66
CA ALA A 62 -17.01 -7.87 -13.11
C ALA A 62 -17.98 -6.68 -12.92
N GLN A 63 -17.66 -5.76 -12.00
CA GLN A 63 -18.37 -4.50 -11.79
C GLN A 63 -17.83 -3.34 -12.67
N GLY A 64 -16.87 -3.60 -13.57
CA GLY A 64 -16.24 -2.58 -14.39
C GLY A 64 -15.18 -1.73 -13.68
N ILE A 65 -14.77 -2.10 -12.48
CA ILE A 65 -13.77 -1.38 -11.69
C ILE A 65 -12.37 -1.67 -12.25
N LYS A 66 -11.60 -0.63 -12.50
CA LYS A 66 -10.20 -0.70 -12.90
C LYS A 66 -9.30 -0.88 -11.68
N LEU A 67 -8.24 -1.67 -11.83
CA LEU A 67 -7.32 -2.00 -10.75
C LEU A 67 -5.95 -1.37 -11.00
N GLY A 68 -5.54 -0.48 -10.12
CA GLY A 68 -4.23 0.12 -10.13
C GLY A 68 -3.34 -0.39 -9.00
N GLY A 69 -2.01 -0.34 -9.20
CA GLY A 69 -1.03 -0.67 -8.17
C GLY A 69 -0.08 0.49 -7.89
N THR A 70 0.20 0.77 -6.63
CA THR A 70 1.26 1.69 -6.21
C THR A 70 2.22 0.97 -5.26
N THR A 71 3.51 1.22 -5.38
CA THR A 71 4.51 0.62 -4.49
C THR A 71 5.63 1.61 -4.16
N GLY A 72 6.11 1.57 -2.92
CA GLY A 72 7.31 2.30 -2.50
C GLY A 72 8.61 1.74 -3.11
N TYR A 73 8.57 0.57 -3.71
CA TYR A 73 9.71 -0.03 -4.40
C TYR A 73 10.19 0.80 -5.59
N ASN A 74 11.43 0.58 -6.02
CA ASN A 74 11.91 1.07 -7.30
C ASN A 74 11.36 0.22 -8.46
N THR A 75 11.59 0.66 -9.69
CA THR A 75 11.07 -0.01 -10.91
C THR A 75 11.55 -1.45 -11.05
N GLU A 76 12.82 -1.75 -10.67
CA GLU A 76 13.39 -3.10 -10.77
C GLU A 76 12.69 -4.06 -9.79
N MET A 77 12.57 -3.65 -8.53
CA MET A 77 11.87 -4.42 -7.50
C MET A 77 10.38 -4.62 -7.85
N MET A 78 9.72 -3.56 -8.33
CA MET A 78 8.34 -3.65 -8.80
C MET A 78 8.20 -4.67 -9.92
N LYS A 79 9.16 -4.70 -10.88
CA LYS A 79 9.12 -5.67 -11.98
C LYS A 79 9.15 -7.11 -11.47
N ILE A 80 10.03 -7.42 -10.50
CA ILE A 80 10.11 -8.76 -9.90
C ILE A 80 8.77 -9.17 -9.29
N CYS A 81 8.19 -8.30 -8.46
CA CYS A 81 6.89 -8.56 -7.83
C CYS A 81 5.75 -8.71 -8.86
N MET A 82 5.73 -7.88 -9.89
CA MET A 82 4.70 -7.93 -10.92
C MET A 82 4.80 -9.18 -11.80
N ASP A 83 6.01 -9.63 -12.13
CA ASP A 83 6.22 -10.87 -12.90
C ASP A 83 5.76 -12.09 -12.08
N ALA A 84 6.06 -12.13 -10.79
CA ALA A 84 5.57 -13.17 -9.88
C ALA A 84 4.03 -13.12 -9.74
N ALA A 85 3.45 -11.93 -9.55
CA ALA A 85 2.01 -11.74 -9.44
C ALA A 85 1.27 -12.20 -10.70
N ARG A 86 1.76 -11.82 -11.89
CA ARG A 86 1.20 -12.28 -13.19
C ARG A 86 1.25 -13.79 -13.33
N SER A 87 2.38 -14.40 -12.97
CA SER A 87 2.54 -15.86 -13.01
C SER A 87 1.57 -16.56 -12.06
N ALA A 88 1.19 -15.92 -10.95
CA ALA A 88 0.19 -16.41 -10.00
C ALA A 88 -1.26 -16.04 -10.39
N GLY A 89 -1.49 -15.36 -11.53
CA GLY A 89 -2.82 -15.03 -12.04
C GLY A 89 -3.38 -13.66 -11.64
N TYR A 90 -2.56 -12.79 -11.04
CA TYR A 90 -2.94 -11.41 -10.71
C TYR A 90 -2.15 -10.40 -11.55
N ALA A 91 -2.87 -9.49 -12.20
CA ALA A 91 -2.27 -8.35 -12.88
C ALA A 91 -3.17 -7.13 -12.73
N PRO A 92 -2.72 -6.03 -12.12
CA PRO A 92 -3.41 -4.75 -12.19
C PRO A 92 -3.38 -4.19 -13.62
N ASP A 93 -4.29 -3.27 -13.93
CA ASP A 93 -4.37 -2.66 -15.25
C ASP A 93 -3.23 -1.66 -15.49
N PHE A 94 -2.73 -1.03 -14.42
CA PHE A 94 -1.54 -0.21 -14.42
C PHE A 94 -0.87 -0.18 -13.04
N SER A 95 0.46 0.00 -12.96
CA SER A 95 1.20 0.09 -11.71
C SER A 95 2.30 1.15 -11.77
N VAL A 96 2.57 1.80 -10.64
CA VAL A 96 3.59 2.85 -10.49
C VAL A 96 4.50 2.54 -9.31
N ALA A 97 5.82 2.60 -9.57
CA ALA A 97 6.85 2.53 -8.54
C ALA A 97 7.15 3.90 -7.93
N GLY A 98 7.58 3.94 -6.69
CA GLY A 98 7.99 5.17 -6.00
C GLY A 98 9.11 5.93 -6.71
N SER A 99 9.97 5.24 -7.48
CA SER A 99 11.02 5.85 -8.28
C SER A 99 10.53 6.60 -9.53
N GLU A 100 9.26 6.42 -9.93
CA GLU A 100 8.69 7.00 -11.15
C GLU A 100 7.94 8.32 -10.91
N VAL A 101 7.92 8.81 -9.68
CA VAL A 101 7.22 10.03 -9.28
C VAL A 101 8.13 10.95 -8.48
N PRO A 102 7.81 12.27 -8.41
CA PRO A 102 8.65 13.25 -7.71
C PRO A 102 8.84 12.96 -6.22
N ALA A 103 7.83 12.42 -5.54
CA ALA A 103 7.86 12.05 -4.13
C ALA A 103 7.01 10.79 -3.90
N GLY A 104 7.48 9.91 -3.00
CA GLY A 104 6.72 8.76 -2.51
C GLY A 104 5.63 9.16 -1.52
N ARG A 105 4.95 8.16 -0.97
CA ARG A 105 3.96 8.34 0.10
C ARG A 105 4.52 9.16 1.27
N PRO A 106 3.72 10.02 1.88
CA PRO A 106 2.27 10.18 1.74
C PRO A 106 1.84 11.11 0.60
N ALA A 107 2.76 11.56 -0.28
CA ALA A 107 2.38 12.34 -1.45
C ALA A 107 1.54 11.48 -2.42
N PRO A 108 0.44 12.02 -3.00
CA PRO A 108 -0.53 11.25 -3.77
C PRO A 108 -0.09 10.98 -5.22
N TRP A 109 1.16 11.26 -5.56
CA TRP A 109 1.63 11.26 -6.96
C TRP A 109 1.49 9.92 -7.66
N MET A 110 1.76 8.80 -6.96
CA MET A 110 1.61 7.47 -7.56
C MET A 110 0.14 7.18 -7.85
N ALA A 111 -0.75 7.41 -6.89
CA ALA A 111 -2.19 7.18 -7.07
C ALA A 111 -2.78 8.08 -8.16
N ILE A 112 -2.40 9.36 -8.22
CA ILE A 112 -2.79 10.30 -9.28
C ILE A 112 -2.28 9.82 -10.65
N LYS A 113 -1.00 9.40 -10.75
CA LYS A 113 -0.45 8.87 -12.00
C LYS A 113 -1.22 7.64 -12.48
N VAL A 114 -1.53 6.71 -11.57
CA VAL A 114 -2.38 5.55 -11.88
C VAL A 114 -3.75 5.98 -12.40
N ALA A 115 -4.39 6.95 -11.74
CA ALA A 115 -5.70 7.46 -12.15
C ALA A 115 -5.67 8.07 -13.56
N MET A 116 -4.63 8.85 -13.87
CA MET A 116 -4.42 9.46 -15.19
C MET A 116 -4.25 8.40 -16.29
N GLU A 117 -3.40 7.40 -16.06
CA GLU A 117 -3.13 6.32 -17.04
C GLU A 117 -4.36 5.44 -17.26
N LEU A 118 -5.16 5.23 -16.22
CA LEU A 118 -6.40 4.48 -16.31
C LEU A 118 -7.59 5.33 -16.79
N GLY A 119 -7.42 6.64 -16.96
CA GLY A 119 -8.49 7.56 -17.35
C GLY A 119 -9.63 7.60 -16.34
N VAL A 120 -9.31 7.64 -15.03
CA VAL A 120 -10.29 7.69 -13.95
C VAL A 120 -10.36 9.09 -13.34
N TYR A 121 -11.54 9.67 -13.35
CA TYR A 121 -11.88 10.96 -12.77
C TYR A 121 -13.40 11.01 -12.48
N PRO A 122 -13.86 11.67 -11.43
CA PRO A 122 -13.11 12.44 -10.42
C PRO A 122 -12.39 11.52 -9.39
N PHE A 123 -11.46 12.09 -8.61
CA PHE A 123 -10.65 11.30 -7.66
C PHE A 123 -11.47 10.74 -6.50
N GLU A 124 -12.57 11.36 -6.12
CA GLU A 124 -13.54 10.81 -5.17
C GLU A 124 -14.20 9.50 -5.63
N SER A 125 -14.04 9.10 -6.90
CA SER A 125 -14.44 7.77 -7.39
C SER A 125 -13.38 6.70 -7.20
N ILE A 126 -12.24 7.03 -6.60
CA ILE A 126 -11.11 6.14 -6.39
C ILE A 126 -11.07 5.67 -4.94
N VAL A 127 -10.79 4.38 -4.76
CA VAL A 127 -10.54 3.78 -3.46
C VAL A 127 -9.07 3.38 -3.36
N LYS A 128 -8.33 4.04 -2.48
CA LYS A 128 -6.98 3.64 -2.10
C LYS A 128 -7.08 2.57 -1.01
N VAL A 129 -6.50 1.40 -1.29
CA VAL A 129 -6.43 0.29 -0.34
C VAL A 129 -4.97 0.08 0.04
N GLY A 130 -4.68 -0.02 1.32
CA GLY A 130 -3.32 -0.23 1.80
C GLY A 130 -3.28 -0.68 3.26
N ASP A 131 -2.10 -1.00 3.73
CA ASP A 131 -1.86 -1.64 5.02
C ASP A 131 -0.94 -0.85 5.95
N THR A 132 -0.58 0.37 5.54
CA THR A 132 0.24 1.29 6.35
C THR A 132 -0.43 2.66 6.50
N VAL A 133 -0.02 3.41 7.53
CA VAL A 133 -0.45 4.79 7.74
C VAL A 133 -0.21 5.63 6.48
N THR A 134 0.96 5.49 5.85
CA THR A 134 1.30 6.25 4.64
C THR A 134 0.46 5.91 3.41
N ASP A 135 -0.14 4.71 3.36
CA ASP A 135 -1.13 4.36 2.33
C ASP A 135 -2.45 5.12 2.53
N ILE A 136 -2.90 5.19 3.78
CA ILE A 136 -4.10 5.94 4.13
C ILE A 136 -3.92 7.43 3.79
N GLU A 137 -2.80 8.00 4.23
CA GLU A 137 -2.44 9.39 3.95
C GLU A 137 -2.31 9.67 2.44
N GLU A 138 -1.74 8.75 1.63
CA GLU A 138 -1.69 8.87 0.15
C GLU A 138 -3.10 9.00 -0.44
N GLY A 139 -4.04 8.17 0.02
CA GLY A 139 -5.44 8.23 -0.42
C GLY A 139 -6.12 9.55 -0.06
N LEU A 140 -6.01 9.96 1.21
CA LEU A 140 -6.60 11.20 1.73
C LEU A 140 -6.02 12.44 1.03
N ASN A 141 -4.70 12.51 0.88
CA ASN A 141 -4.02 13.60 0.18
C ASN A 141 -4.38 13.68 -1.31
N GLY A 142 -4.83 12.56 -1.89
CA GLY A 142 -5.35 12.49 -3.26
C GLY A 142 -6.85 12.79 -3.38
N GLY A 143 -7.57 13.03 -2.28
CA GLY A 143 -9.02 13.19 -2.28
C GLY A 143 -9.76 11.89 -2.64
N MET A 144 -9.26 10.76 -2.20
CA MET A 144 -9.75 9.41 -2.49
C MET A 144 -10.30 8.76 -1.22
N TRP A 145 -11.19 7.77 -1.36
CA TRP A 145 -11.55 6.91 -0.24
C TRP A 145 -10.36 6.09 0.21
N ALA A 146 -10.10 6.03 1.51
CA ALA A 146 -9.00 5.26 2.08
C ALA A 146 -9.52 4.07 2.87
N VAL A 147 -9.04 2.86 2.52
CA VAL A 147 -9.39 1.59 3.16
C VAL A 147 -8.12 0.94 3.69
N GLY A 148 -8.08 0.70 5.00
CA GLY A 148 -6.98 0.01 5.66
C GLY A 148 -7.16 -1.50 5.71
N ILE A 149 -6.07 -2.26 5.57
CA ILE A 149 -6.02 -3.72 5.76
C ILE A 149 -5.16 -4.03 6.99
N THR A 150 -5.65 -4.92 7.86
CA THR A 150 -4.96 -5.23 9.13
C THR A 150 -4.26 -6.58 9.12
N VAL A 151 -5.01 -7.69 9.09
CA VAL A 151 -4.49 -9.04 9.39
C VAL A 151 -3.42 -9.49 8.40
N THR A 152 -3.58 -9.17 7.12
CA THR A 152 -2.61 -9.52 6.07
C THR A 152 -1.63 -8.39 5.77
N GLY A 153 -1.59 -7.36 6.61
CA GLY A 153 -0.81 -6.14 6.41
C GLY A 153 0.37 -5.98 7.37
N ASN A 154 1.17 -4.95 7.09
CA ASN A 154 2.39 -4.63 7.83
C ASN A 154 2.13 -4.21 9.30
N GLU A 155 0.94 -3.66 9.61
CA GLU A 155 0.63 -3.24 10.98
C GLU A 155 0.48 -4.43 11.95
N VAL A 156 0.09 -5.61 11.46
CA VAL A 156 0.15 -6.88 12.19
C VAL A 156 1.53 -7.54 12.02
N GLY A 157 2.09 -7.53 10.80
CA GLY A 157 3.47 -7.92 10.51
C GLY A 157 3.78 -9.42 10.67
N LEU A 158 2.77 -10.28 10.60
CA LEU A 158 2.90 -11.74 10.72
C LEU A 158 2.55 -12.43 9.41
N ASN A 159 3.24 -13.51 9.09
CA ASN A 159 2.82 -14.38 8.01
C ASN A 159 1.59 -15.23 8.41
N ALA A 160 0.95 -15.88 7.43
CA ALA A 160 -0.29 -16.63 7.65
C ALA A 160 -0.12 -17.77 8.67
N ALA A 161 1.03 -18.44 8.70
CA ALA A 161 1.30 -19.53 9.63
C ALA A 161 1.51 -19.00 11.05
N GLU A 162 2.27 -17.93 11.21
CA GLU A 162 2.48 -17.24 12.49
C GLU A 162 1.14 -16.72 13.04
N TRP A 163 0.33 -16.06 12.21
CA TRP A 163 -0.99 -15.60 12.58
C TRP A 163 -1.89 -16.75 13.06
N ALA A 164 -1.95 -17.85 12.30
CA ALA A 164 -2.78 -19.00 12.65
C ALA A 164 -2.32 -19.73 13.93
N ALA A 165 -1.07 -19.62 14.30
CA ALA A 165 -0.50 -20.22 15.51
C ALA A 165 -0.81 -19.41 16.78
N LEU A 166 -1.21 -18.14 16.66
CA LEU A 166 -1.51 -17.31 17.83
C LEU A 166 -2.83 -17.70 18.51
N PRO A 167 -2.89 -17.61 19.85
CA PRO A 167 -4.15 -17.65 20.58
C PRO A 167 -5.11 -16.56 20.07
N ARG A 168 -6.42 -16.85 20.05
CA ARG A 168 -7.45 -15.92 19.57
C ARG A 168 -7.37 -14.55 20.25
N ALA A 169 -7.15 -14.52 21.55
CA ALA A 169 -7.04 -13.26 22.30
C ALA A 169 -5.87 -12.39 21.83
N GLU A 170 -4.75 -12.99 21.41
CA GLU A 170 -3.61 -12.26 20.86
C GLU A 170 -3.89 -11.78 19.45
N GLN A 171 -4.54 -12.59 18.61
CA GLN A 171 -5.01 -12.16 17.29
C GLN A 171 -5.94 -10.94 17.41
N ASP A 172 -6.93 -10.99 18.31
CA ASP A 172 -7.88 -9.92 18.53
C ASP A 172 -7.19 -8.63 19.03
N ALA A 173 -6.20 -8.76 19.91
CA ALA A 173 -5.44 -7.62 20.41
C ALA A 173 -4.58 -6.95 19.33
N LEU A 174 -3.86 -7.75 18.51
CA LEU A 174 -3.05 -7.23 17.39
C LEU A 174 -3.95 -6.58 16.33
N ASN A 175 -5.05 -7.22 15.96
CA ASN A 175 -5.99 -6.68 14.99
C ASN A 175 -6.61 -5.36 15.49
N ALA A 176 -7.04 -5.30 16.76
CA ALA A 176 -7.60 -4.09 17.35
C ALA A 176 -6.60 -2.92 17.32
N ARG A 177 -5.33 -3.17 17.67
CA ARG A 177 -4.27 -2.16 17.62
C ARG A 177 -4.01 -1.66 16.19
N ALA A 178 -3.94 -2.57 15.22
CA ALA A 178 -3.76 -2.21 13.81
C ALA A 178 -4.96 -1.38 13.30
N ARG A 179 -6.19 -1.77 13.63
CA ARG A 179 -7.42 -1.02 13.28
C ARG A 179 -7.41 0.38 13.88
N GLU A 180 -7.10 0.51 15.16
CA GLU A 180 -7.00 1.81 15.83
C GLU A 180 -6.00 2.73 15.12
N LYS A 181 -4.82 2.21 14.78
CA LYS A 181 -3.76 2.98 14.11
C LYS A 181 -4.20 3.46 12.72
N LEU A 182 -4.83 2.59 11.92
CA LEU A 182 -5.29 2.96 10.59
C LEU A 182 -6.48 3.92 10.63
N PHE A 183 -7.41 3.76 11.58
CA PHE A 183 -8.48 4.75 11.79
C PHE A 183 -7.95 6.09 12.29
N ALA A 184 -6.95 6.09 13.18
CA ALA A 184 -6.31 7.32 13.65
C ALA A 184 -5.59 8.07 12.50
N ALA A 185 -5.12 7.36 11.47
CA ALA A 185 -4.58 7.94 10.24
C ALA A 185 -5.65 8.52 9.30
N GLY A 186 -6.95 8.30 9.58
CA GLY A 186 -8.07 8.82 8.82
C GLY A 186 -8.69 7.81 7.83
N ALA A 187 -8.43 6.51 7.96
CA ALA A 187 -9.06 5.51 7.11
C ALA A 187 -10.60 5.58 7.22
N HIS A 188 -11.28 5.63 6.08
CA HIS A 188 -12.74 5.63 6.03
C HIS A 188 -13.33 4.26 6.41
N TYR A 189 -12.59 3.20 6.09
CA TYR A 189 -12.91 1.81 6.42
C TYR A 189 -11.63 1.06 6.78
N VAL A 190 -11.77 0.05 7.62
CA VAL A 190 -10.67 -0.88 7.94
C VAL A 190 -11.21 -2.29 7.92
N ILE A 191 -10.55 -3.16 7.15
CA ILE A 191 -10.91 -4.57 6.93
C ILE A 191 -9.78 -5.49 7.36
N ASP A 192 -10.07 -6.77 7.56
CA ASP A 192 -9.07 -7.74 8.00
C ASP A 192 -8.18 -8.20 6.84
N GLY A 193 -8.77 -8.41 5.67
CA GLY A 193 -8.06 -8.83 4.46
C GLY A 193 -8.73 -8.33 3.19
N VAL A 194 -8.05 -8.46 2.06
CA VAL A 194 -8.55 -7.97 0.77
C VAL A 194 -9.86 -8.66 0.33
N ALA A 195 -10.13 -9.87 0.82
CA ALA A 195 -11.37 -10.59 0.54
C ALA A 195 -12.62 -9.86 1.10
N ASP A 196 -12.45 -9.00 2.10
CA ASP A 196 -13.51 -8.22 2.72
C ASP A 196 -13.80 -6.89 1.97
N LEU A 197 -13.06 -6.61 0.91
CA LEU A 197 -13.17 -5.35 0.18
C LEU A 197 -14.49 -5.18 -0.62
N PRO A 198 -15.05 -6.20 -1.29
CA PRO A 198 -16.23 -6.01 -2.12
C PRO A 198 -17.40 -5.32 -1.40
N PRO A 199 -17.85 -5.74 -0.19
CA PRO A 199 -18.94 -5.05 0.50
C PRO A 199 -18.58 -3.62 0.91
N VAL A 200 -17.31 -3.29 1.12
CA VAL A 200 -16.86 -1.91 1.36
C VAL A 200 -17.00 -1.07 0.10
N ILE A 201 -16.67 -1.61 -1.07
CA ILE A 201 -16.89 -0.93 -2.36
C ILE A 201 -18.38 -0.64 -2.56
N ASP A 202 -19.26 -1.59 -2.27
CA ASP A 202 -20.71 -1.39 -2.36
C ASP A 202 -21.18 -0.28 -1.41
N ALA A 203 -20.65 -0.24 -0.18
CA ALA A 203 -20.97 0.82 0.79
C ALA A 203 -20.45 2.19 0.31
N ILE A 204 -19.25 2.28 -0.26
CA ILE A 204 -18.70 3.52 -0.84
C ILE A 204 -19.57 3.98 -2.02
N ASN A 205 -19.95 3.08 -2.92
CA ASN A 205 -20.82 3.39 -4.06
C ASN A 205 -22.17 3.94 -3.59
N ALA A 206 -22.75 3.39 -2.52
CA ALA A 206 -24.00 3.90 -1.93
C ALA A 206 -23.81 5.33 -1.38
N ARG A 207 -22.71 5.62 -0.71
CA ARG A 207 -22.38 6.95 -0.19
C ARG A 207 -22.16 7.95 -1.32
N LEU A 208 -21.44 7.57 -2.38
CA LEU A 208 -21.25 8.39 -3.58
C LEU A 208 -22.59 8.73 -4.27
N ALA A 209 -23.52 7.76 -4.34
CA ALA A 209 -24.86 7.97 -4.90
C ALA A 209 -25.69 8.97 -4.08
N LEU A 210 -25.38 9.15 -2.79
CA LEU A 210 -25.98 10.17 -1.92
C LEU A 210 -25.24 11.53 -2.00
N GLY A 211 -24.19 11.64 -2.83
CA GLY A 211 -23.39 12.84 -2.96
C GLY A 211 -22.33 13.03 -1.87
N GLU A 212 -22.09 12.00 -1.04
CA GLU A 212 -21.00 12.02 -0.06
C GLU A 212 -19.64 11.95 -0.76
N ARG A 213 -18.62 12.49 -0.11
CA ARG A 213 -17.22 12.51 -0.59
C ARG A 213 -16.28 12.01 0.49
N PRO A 214 -15.06 11.54 0.12
CA PRO A 214 -14.04 11.12 1.06
C PRO A 214 -13.52 12.27 1.94
#